data_d6c9cb478f9b0e579d893b2220bf079a
#
_entry.id   d6c9cb478f9b0e579d893b2220bf079a
#
_cell.length_a   1.000
_cell.length_b   1.000
_cell.length_c   1.000
_cell.angle_alpha   90.00
_cell.angle_beta   90.00
_cell.angle_gamma   90.00
#
_symmetry.space_group_name_H-M   'P 1'
#
loop_
_entity.id
_entity.type
_entity.pdbx_description
1 polymer ?
#
loop_
_entity_poly.entity_id
_entity_poly.type
_entity_poly.pdbx_seq_one_letter_code
_entity_poly.pdbx_strand_id
1 'polypeptide(L)'
;MAQYVFSMNRVGKIVPPKRQILKDISLSFFPGAKIGVLGLNGSGKSTLLKIMAGIDKDIEGEAIPMAGLKIGYLPQEPQLDPEHTVRQSVESGMGEVAAAKQRLEEVYAAYAEEDADFDALAAEQAQLEAVISAAGAEGDSEHLLEIAADALRLPPWDAVIKNLSGGEKRR
;
A
#
# COMPACT_ATOMS: atom_id res chain seq x y z
N MET A 1 27.58 6.09 -0.12
CA MET A 1 26.80 6.94 0.80
C MET A 1 25.58 6.17 1.25
N ALA A 2 25.24 6.20 2.55
CA ALA A 2 24.03 5.53 3.04
C ALA A 2 22.81 6.24 2.45
N GLN A 3 21.97 5.51 1.72
CA GLN A 3 20.76 6.06 1.12
C GLN A 3 19.59 5.76 2.05
N TYR A 4 18.99 6.80 2.61
CA TYR A 4 17.78 6.67 3.40
C TYR A 4 16.56 6.52 2.48
N VAL A 5 15.64 5.63 2.84
CA VAL A 5 14.36 5.46 2.12
C VAL A 5 13.33 6.49 2.54
N PHE A 6 13.45 7.03 3.74
CA PHE A 6 12.58 8.07 4.27
C PHE A 6 13.32 8.93 5.28
N SER A 7 13.11 10.23 5.24
CA SER A 7 13.72 11.16 6.21
C SER A 7 12.69 12.16 6.71
N MET A 8 12.73 12.41 8.01
CA MET A 8 11.99 13.49 8.67
C MET A 8 12.96 14.47 9.30
N ASN A 9 12.69 15.76 9.14
CA ASN A 9 13.48 16.83 9.69
C ASN A 9 12.58 17.81 10.44
N ARG A 10 12.75 17.85 11.77
CA ARG A 10 12.03 18.74 12.69
C ARG A 10 10.51 18.68 12.55
N VAL A 11 9.97 17.49 12.29
CA VAL A 11 8.54 17.29 12.10
C VAL A 11 7.79 17.58 13.40
N GLY A 12 6.85 18.50 13.32
CA GLY A 12 5.90 18.85 14.36
C GLY A 12 4.46 18.75 13.87
N LYS A 13 3.53 18.53 14.80
CA LYS A 13 2.10 18.56 14.50
C LYS A 13 1.35 19.22 15.65
N ILE A 14 0.59 20.25 15.31
CA ILE A 14 -0.31 20.95 16.23
C ILE A 14 -1.75 20.75 15.72
N VAL A 15 -2.66 20.44 16.60
CA VAL A 15 -4.10 20.32 16.29
C VAL A 15 -4.89 21.34 17.12
N PRO A 16 -6.03 21.84 16.61
CA PRO A 16 -6.87 22.76 17.37
C PRO A 16 -7.28 22.19 18.75
N PRO A 17 -7.42 23.00 19.81
CA PRO A 17 -7.17 24.46 19.91
C PRO A 17 -5.73 24.86 20.26
N LYS A 18 -4.67 24.25 19.80
CA LYS A 18 -3.20 24.42 20.05
C LYS A 18 -2.59 23.23 20.81
N ARG A 19 -3.14 22.04 20.68
CA ARG A 19 -2.54 20.84 21.27
C ARG A 19 -1.39 20.34 20.38
N GLN A 20 -0.18 20.35 20.89
CA GLN A 20 0.97 19.76 20.21
C GLN A 20 0.91 18.23 20.35
N ILE A 21 0.84 17.53 19.22
CA ILE A 21 0.82 16.06 19.13
C ILE A 21 2.23 15.52 18.92
N LEU A 22 2.99 16.14 18.00
CA LEU A 22 4.37 15.80 17.71
C LEU A 22 5.23 17.05 17.82
N LYS A 23 6.46 16.89 18.31
CA LYS A 23 7.41 17.99 18.51
C LYS A 23 8.80 17.61 18.05
N ASP A 24 9.32 18.35 17.06
CA ASP A 24 10.72 18.34 16.64
C ASP A 24 11.27 16.92 16.38
N ILE A 25 10.54 16.12 15.60
CA ILE A 25 10.93 14.75 15.29
C ILE A 25 11.84 14.75 14.08
N SER A 26 13.09 14.31 14.28
CA SER A 26 14.08 14.13 13.20
C SER A 26 14.53 12.68 13.18
N LEU A 27 14.18 11.95 12.12
CA LEU A 27 14.44 10.52 11.96
C LEU A 27 14.79 10.24 10.50
N SER A 28 15.68 9.25 10.29
CA SER A 28 15.99 8.74 8.96
C SER A 28 15.97 7.22 8.97
N PHE A 29 15.40 6.62 7.93
CA PHE A 29 15.16 5.19 7.85
C PHE A 29 15.98 4.56 6.74
N PHE A 30 16.63 3.44 7.06
CA PHE A 30 17.37 2.64 6.10
C PHE A 30 16.47 1.64 5.37
N PRO A 31 16.85 1.22 4.16
CA PRO A 31 16.16 0.13 3.46
C PRO A 31 16.11 -1.14 4.31
N GLY A 32 14.99 -1.87 4.26
CA GLY A 32 14.81 -3.15 4.94
C GLY A 32 14.66 -3.08 6.46
N ALA A 33 14.72 -1.89 7.08
CA ALA A 33 14.55 -1.75 8.52
C ALA A 33 13.11 -2.07 8.96
N LYS A 34 12.97 -2.96 9.97
CA LYS A 34 11.69 -3.22 10.66
C LYS A 34 11.66 -2.40 11.94
N ILE A 35 10.72 -1.47 12.04
CA ILE A 35 10.70 -0.47 13.12
C ILE A 35 9.38 -0.54 13.87
N GLY A 36 9.46 -0.72 15.19
CA GLY A 36 8.31 -0.65 16.08
C GLY A 36 8.15 0.75 16.68
N VAL A 37 6.93 1.29 16.63
CA VAL A 37 6.58 2.56 17.29
C VAL A 37 5.76 2.27 18.54
N LEU A 38 6.32 2.53 19.70
CA LEU A 38 5.71 2.27 21.00
C LEU A 38 5.30 3.57 21.70
N GLY A 39 4.26 3.51 22.53
CA GLY A 39 3.78 4.63 23.31
C GLY A 39 2.35 4.45 23.78
N LEU A 40 1.93 5.25 24.73
CA LEU A 40 0.56 5.25 25.29
C LEU A 40 -0.48 5.66 24.23
N ASN A 41 -1.76 5.38 24.50
CA ASN A 41 -2.84 5.86 23.66
C ASN A 41 -2.86 7.40 23.65
N GLY A 42 -3.03 7.99 22.46
CA GLY A 42 -2.99 9.44 22.28
C GLY A 42 -1.59 10.06 22.21
N SER A 43 -0.51 9.25 22.22
CA SER A 43 0.87 9.75 22.10
C SER A 43 1.29 10.20 20.68
N GLY A 44 0.40 10.12 19.70
CA GLY A 44 0.68 10.57 18.33
C GLY A 44 1.20 9.49 17.36
N LYS A 45 1.25 8.21 17.77
CA LYS A 45 1.74 7.11 16.88
C LYS A 45 1.02 7.06 15.52
N SER A 46 -0.30 7.07 15.54
CA SER A 46 -1.11 7.04 14.31
C SER A 46 -0.94 8.31 13.48
N THR A 47 -0.74 9.45 14.11
CA THR A 47 -0.44 10.72 13.44
C THR A 47 0.90 10.64 12.74
N LEU A 48 1.93 10.13 13.42
CA LEU A 48 3.26 9.93 12.84
C LEU A 48 3.19 9.02 11.60
N LEU A 49 2.49 7.89 11.69
CA LEU A 49 2.33 6.96 10.56
C LEU A 49 1.56 7.59 9.39
N LYS A 50 0.52 8.40 9.67
CA LYS A 50 -0.21 9.12 8.62
C LYS A 50 0.66 10.17 7.91
N ILE A 51 1.55 10.84 8.64
CA ILE A 51 2.52 11.77 8.07
C ILE A 51 3.50 11.01 7.17
N MET A 52 4.04 9.88 7.65
CA MET A 52 4.95 9.04 6.85
C MET A 52 4.27 8.48 5.59
N ALA A 53 2.98 8.18 5.66
CA ALA A 53 2.19 7.73 4.52
C ALA A 53 1.80 8.86 3.55
N GLY A 54 2.12 10.12 3.88
CA GLY A 54 1.73 11.28 3.06
C GLY A 54 0.24 11.63 3.10
N ILE A 55 -0.51 11.00 4.02
CA ILE A 55 -1.94 11.26 4.24
C ILE A 55 -2.15 12.58 4.97
N ASP A 56 -1.36 12.83 6.01
CA ASP A 56 -1.37 14.10 6.76
C ASP A 56 -0.18 14.95 6.32
N LYS A 57 -0.46 16.03 5.62
CA LYS A 57 0.54 16.99 5.09
C LYS A 57 0.58 18.29 5.85
N ASP A 58 -0.36 18.51 6.79
CA ASP A 58 -0.39 19.71 7.64
C ASP A 58 0.55 19.52 8.82
N ILE A 59 1.84 19.76 8.57
CA ILE A 59 2.93 19.54 9.50
C ILE A 59 3.89 20.74 9.54
N GLU A 60 4.60 20.88 10.64
CA GLU A 60 5.81 21.69 10.71
C GLU A 60 7.02 20.82 10.31
N GLY A 61 8.06 21.41 9.73
CA GLY A 61 9.23 20.67 9.25
C GLY A 61 8.99 19.93 7.94
N GLU A 62 9.75 18.87 7.71
CA GLU A 62 9.76 18.16 6.44
C GLU A 62 9.72 16.64 6.65
N ALA A 63 8.91 15.95 5.83
CA ALA A 63 8.85 14.49 5.76
C ALA A 63 9.02 14.08 4.29
N ILE A 64 10.17 13.52 3.96
CA ILE A 64 10.63 13.32 2.59
C ILE A 64 10.85 11.83 2.34
N PRO A 65 9.99 11.16 1.54
CA PRO A 65 10.29 9.84 1.00
C PRO A 65 11.35 9.92 -0.10
N MET A 66 12.09 8.85 -0.29
CA MET A 66 12.97 8.68 -1.45
C MET A 66 12.13 8.74 -2.73
N ALA A 67 12.68 9.35 -3.78
CA ALA A 67 12.00 9.44 -5.07
C ALA A 67 11.62 8.03 -5.59
N GLY A 68 10.38 7.87 -6.03
CA GLY A 68 9.85 6.59 -6.52
C GLY A 68 9.46 5.59 -5.43
N LEU A 69 9.58 5.92 -4.14
CA LEU A 69 9.16 5.04 -3.06
C LEU A 69 7.63 4.88 -3.05
N LYS A 70 7.15 3.64 -3.21
CA LYS A 70 5.74 3.30 -3.00
C LYS A 70 5.51 3.06 -1.51
N ILE A 71 4.55 3.77 -0.91
CA ILE A 71 4.22 3.67 0.52
C ILE A 71 2.80 3.12 0.66
N GLY A 72 2.66 1.96 1.29
CA GLY A 72 1.37 1.42 1.70
C GLY A 72 1.05 1.83 3.14
N TYR A 73 -0.19 2.16 3.41
CA TYR A 73 -0.71 2.45 4.75
C TYR A 73 -1.87 1.55 5.10
N LEU A 74 -1.69 0.72 6.13
CA LEU A 74 -2.78 -0.08 6.69
C LEU A 74 -3.39 0.66 7.88
N PRO A 75 -4.63 1.16 7.77
CA PRO A 75 -5.31 1.83 8.87
C PRO A 75 -5.73 0.82 9.96
N GLN A 76 -5.86 1.29 11.19
CA GLN A 76 -6.31 0.46 12.31
C GLN A 76 -7.75 -0.05 12.09
N GLU A 77 -8.58 0.72 11.39
CA GLU A 77 -9.94 0.37 10.99
C GLU A 77 -10.02 0.52 9.46
N PRO A 78 -9.92 -0.58 8.71
CA PRO A 78 -10.04 -0.54 7.26
C PRO A 78 -11.45 -0.12 6.85
N GLN A 79 -11.53 0.73 5.84
CA GLN A 79 -12.79 1.12 5.22
C GLN A 79 -13.10 0.09 4.13
N LEU A 80 -13.93 -0.88 4.46
CA LEU A 80 -14.39 -1.93 3.55
C LEU A 80 -15.85 -1.65 3.17
N ASP A 81 -16.23 -1.98 1.95
CA ASP A 81 -17.63 -1.91 1.53
C ASP A 81 -18.42 -3.00 2.27
N PRO A 82 -19.44 -2.62 3.08
CA PRO A 82 -20.20 -3.58 3.89
C PRO A 82 -21.00 -4.59 3.06
N GLU A 83 -21.32 -4.27 1.81
CA GLU A 83 -22.10 -5.15 0.93
C GLU A 83 -21.23 -6.11 0.12
N HIS A 84 -19.91 -5.89 0.07
CA HIS A 84 -19.00 -6.80 -0.59
C HIS A 84 -18.82 -8.11 0.19
N THR A 85 -18.47 -9.17 -0.53
CA THR A 85 -17.94 -10.40 0.07
C THR A 85 -16.46 -10.22 0.40
N VAL A 86 -15.90 -11.16 1.19
CA VAL A 86 -14.45 -11.23 1.47
C VAL A 86 -13.69 -11.27 0.15
N ARG A 87 -14.08 -12.12 -0.79
CA ARG A 87 -13.46 -12.24 -2.11
C ARG A 87 -13.44 -10.93 -2.86
N GLN A 88 -14.57 -10.28 -3.00
CA GLN A 88 -14.68 -8.99 -3.70
C GLN A 88 -13.80 -7.91 -3.06
N SER A 89 -13.71 -7.88 -1.73
CA SER A 89 -12.88 -6.92 -1.03
C SER A 89 -11.38 -7.16 -1.25
N VAL A 90 -10.95 -8.42 -1.26
CA VAL A 90 -9.56 -8.79 -1.56
C VAL A 90 -9.21 -8.49 -3.02
N GLU A 91 -10.06 -8.91 -3.95
CA GLU A 91 -9.88 -8.65 -5.40
C GLU A 91 -9.86 -7.15 -5.71
N SER A 92 -10.69 -6.34 -5.04
CA SER A 92 -10.66 -4.88 -5.21
C SER A 92 -9.33 -4.26 -4.76
N GLY A 93 -8.70 -4.82 -3.73
CA GLY A 93 -7.36 -4.41 -3.29
C GLY A 93 -6.25 -4.77 -4.30
N MET A 94 -6.50 -5.76 -5.14
CA MET A 94 -5.59 -6.19 -6.22
C MET A 94 -5.95 -5.59 -7.59
N GLY A 95 -6.93 -4.70 -7.65
CA GLY A 95 -7.46 -4.17 -8.91
C GLY A 95 -6.38 -3.60 -9.85
N GLU A 96 -5.35 -2.95 -9.31
CA GLU A 96 -4.22 -2.44 -10.09
C GLU A 96 -3.42 -3.59 -10.74
N VAL A 97 -3.20 -4.68 -10.02
CA VAL A 97 -2.48 -5.85 -10.51
C VAL A 97 -3.29 -6.61 -11.54
N ALA A 98 -4.59 -6.79 -11.30
CA ALA A 98 -5.49 -7.45 -12.24
C ALA A 98 -5.59 -6.66 -13.55
N ALA A 99 -5.75 -5.34 -13.48
CA ALA A 99 -5.73 -4.46 -14.65
C ALA A 99 -4.37 -4.50 -15.39
N ALA A 100 -3.25 -4.53 -14.66
CA ALA A 100 -1.93 -4.65 -15.27
C ALA A 100 -1.75 -5.99 -15.97
N LYS A 101 -2.21 -7.11 -15.42
CA LYS A 101 -2.18 -8.43 -16.07
C LYS A 101 -3.02 -8.46 -17.35
N GLN A 102 -4.26 -7.96 -17.27
CA GLN A 102 -5.12 -7.90 -18.45
C GLN A 102 -4.50 -7.03 -19.55
N ARG A 103 -3.97 -5.86 -19.19
CA ARG A 103 -3.32 -4.97 -20.15
C ARG A 103 -2.06 -5.59 -20.76
N LEU A 104 -1.31 -6.37 -19.99
CA LEU A 104 -0.14 -7.09 -20.47
C LEU A 104 -0.52 -8.14 -21.54
N GLU A 105 -1.63 -8.84 -21.39
CA GLU A 105 -2.15 -9.76 -22.42
C GLU A 105 -2.51 -9.02 -23.71
N GLU A 106 -3.12 -7.83 -23.60
CA GLU A 106 -3.42 -6.98 -24.76
C GLU A 106 -2.14 -6.50 -25.46
N VAL A 107 -1.10 -6.13 -24.70
CA VAL A 107 0.21 -5.75 -25.24
C VAL A 107 0.84 -6.92 -25.99
N TYR A 108 0.78 -8.14 -25.45
CA TYR A 108 1.27 -9.33 -26.14
C TYR A 108 0.50 -9.60 -27.45
N ALA A 109 -0.81 -9.39 -27.46
CA ALA A 109 -1.60 -9.51 -28.70
C ALA A 109 -1.22 -8.45 -29.74
N ALA A 110 -0.96 -7.21 -29.29
CA ALA A 110 -0.59 -6.09 -30.18
C ALA A 110 0.77 -6.28 -30.86
N TYR A 111 1.68 -7.08 -30.32
CA TYR A 111 2.93 -7.43 -31.00
C TYR A 111 2.72 -8.20 -32.31
N ALA A 112 1.55 -8.80 -32.52
CA ALA A 112 1.22 -9.55 -33.73
C ALA A 112 0.59 -8.67 -34.83
N GLU A 113 0.34 -7.40 -34.58
CA GLU A 113 -0.22 -6.46 -35.56
C GLU A 113 0.84 -5.99 -36.58
N GLU A 114 0.41 -5.77 -37.83
CA GLU A 114 1.34 -5.43 -38.92
C GLU A 114 2.01 -4.05 -38.75
N ASP A 115 1.37 -3.14 -38.03
CA ASP A 115 1.82 -1.76 -37.79
C ASP A 115 2.24 -1.53 -36.33
N ALA A 116 2.61 -2.60 -35.59
CA ALA A 116 3.00 -2.53 -34.20
C ALA A 116 4.21 -1.63 -33.95
N ASP A 117 4.08 -0.69 -33.05
CA ASP A 117 5.20 0.09 -32.49
C ASP A 117 5.91 -0.72 -31.40
N PHE A 118 6.92 -1.48 -31.80
CA PHE A 118 7.66 -2.37 -30.90
C PHE A 118 8.35 -1.63 -29.75
N ASP A 119 8.82 -0.40 -29.94
CA ASP A 119 9.50 0.36 -28.90
C ASP A 119 8.50 0.84 -27.85
N ALA A 120 7.34 1.33 -28.28
CA ALA A 120 6.27 1.74 -27.37
C ALA A 120 5.69 0.55 -26.60
N LEU A 121 5.44 -0.58 -27.27
CA LEU A 121 4.93 -1.80 -26.63
C LEU A 121 5.93 -2.38 -25.63
N ALA A 122 7.23 -2.39 -25.94
CA ALA A 122 8.26 -2.86 -25.00
C ALA A 122 8.37 -1.95 -23.75
N ALA A 123 8.23 -0.64 -23.90
CA ALA A 123 8.22 0.28 -22.76
C ALA A 123 6.99 0.09 -21.89
N GLU A 124 5.81 -0.11 -22.48
CA GLU A 124 4.56 -0.40 -21.75
C GLU A 124 4.64 -1.75 -21.04
N GLN A 125 5.12 -2.80 -21.72
CA GLN A 125 5.34 -4.12 -21.14
C GLN A 125 6.21 -4.04 -19.89
N ALA A 126 7.37 -3.36 -19.97
CA ALA A 126 8.28 -3.23 -18.84
C ALA A 126 7.63 -2.52 -17.62
N GLN A 127 6.76 -1.53 -17.87
CA GLN A 127 6.02 -0.86 -16.80
C GLN A 127 4.99 -1.79 -16.13
N LEU A 128 4.23 -2.54 -16.93
CA LEU A 128 3.22 -3.47 -16.43
C LEU A 128 3.86 -4.63 -15.65
N GLU A 129 4.95 -5.20 -16.17
CA GLU A 129 5.73 -6.23 -15.49
C GLU A 129 6.30 -5.72 -14.16
N ALA A 130 6.77 -4.47 -14.10
CA ALA A 130 7.24 -3.86 -12.86
C ALA A 130 6.11 -3.72 -11.81
N VAL A 131 4.88 -3.40 -12.22
CA VAL A 131 3.72 -3.35 -11.33
C VAL A 131 3.40 -4.74 -10.78
N ILE A 132 3.36 -5.76 -11.64
CA ILE A 132 3.07 -7.15 -11.29
C ILE A 132 4.16 -7.70 -10.36
N SER A 133 5.42 -7.49 -10.69
CA SER A 133 6.58 -7.92 -9.89
C SER A 133 6.62 -7.23 -8.51
N ALA A 134 6.37 -5.93 -8.46
CA ALA A 134 6.34 -5.17 -7.20
C ALA A 134 5.24 -5.67 -6.23
N ALA A 135 4.18 -6.26 -6.78
CA ALA A 135 3.11 -6.89 -5.99
C ALA A 135 3.39 -8.37 -5.65
N GLY A 136 4.50 -8.94 -6.11
CA GLY A 136 4.81 -10.36 -5.97
C GLY A 136 3.84 -11.28 -6.73
N ALA A 137 3.17 -10.76 -7.75
CA ALA A 137 2.09 -11.43 -8.48
C ALA A 137 2.55 -12.06 -9.82
N GLU A 138 3.83 -12.40 -9.95
CA GLU A 138 4.45 -13.01 -11.14
C GLU A 138 3.94 -14.42 -11.46
N GLY A 139 3.31 -15.09 -10.48
CA GLY A 139 2.76 -16.42 -10.62
C GLY A 139 1.23 -16.48 -10.66
N ASP A 140 0.68 -17.64 -10.32
CA ASP A 140 -0.75 -17.84 -10.12
C ASP A 140 -1.21 -17.03 -8.89
N SER A 141 -1.81 -15.88 -9.18
CA SER A 141 -2.29 -14.95 -8.14
C SER A 141 -3.39 -15.56 -7.27
N GLU A 142 -4.18 -16.50 -7.81
CA GLU A 142 -5.21 -17.22 -7.05
C GLU A 142 -4.58 -18.09 -5.96
N HIS A 143 -3.54 -18.85 -6.30
CA HIS A 143 -2.82 -19.68 -5.33
C HIS A 143 -2.15 -18.86 -4.23
N LEU A 144 -1.55 -17.70 -4.57
CA LEU A 144 -0.97 -16.79 -3.58
C LEU A 144 -2.02 -16.18 -2.65
N LEU A 145 -3.20 -15.85 -3.20
CA LEU A 145 -4.33 -15.39 -2.40
C LEU A 145 -4.84 -16.47 -1.44
N GLU A 146 -4.94 -17.72 -1.88
CA GLU A 146 -5.33 -18.83 -1.03
C GLU A 146 -4.34 -19.04 0.12
N ILE A 147 -3.03 -19.05 -0.16
CA ILE A 147 -2.00 -19.15 0.87
C ILE A 147 -2.08 -17.98 1.87
N ALA A 148 -2.26 -16.76 1.38
CA ALA A 148 -2.37 -15.58 2.25
C ALA A 148 -3.65 -15.62 3.09
N ALA A 149 -4.77 -16.03 2.50
CA ALA A 149 -6.04 -16.17 3.18
C ALA A 149 -5.97 -17.21 4.30
N ASP A 150 -5.35 -18.36 4.05
CA ASP A 150 -5.15 -19.42 5.05
C ASP A 150 -4.22 -18.94 6.17
N ALA A 151 -3.08 -18.34 5.83
CA ALA A 151 -2.12 -17.80 6.78
C ALA A 151 -2.73 -16.74 7.72
N LEU A 152 -3.61 -15.89 7.20
CA LEU A 152 -4.33 -14.87 7.94
C LEU A 152 -5.61 -15.40 8.59
N ARG A 153 -6.00 -16.63 8.29
CA ARG A 153 -7.28 -17.23 8.72
C ARG A 153 -8.46 -16.33 8.37
N LEU A 154 -8.55 -15.95 7.09
CA LEU A 154 -9.67 -15.14 6.61
C LEU A 154 -10.99 -15.91 6.78
N PRO A 155 -12.12 -15.18 6.95
CA PRO A 155 -13.45 -15.77 6.85
C PRO A 155 -13.68 -16.41 5.47
N PRO A 156 -14.72 -17.26 5.30
CA PRO A 156 -15.06 -17.81 4.01
C PRO A 156 -15.19 -16.74 2.91
N TRP A 157 -14.77 -17.06 1.71
CA TRP A 157 -14.73 -16.13 0.57
C TRP A 157 -16.09 -15.49 0.22
N ASP A 158 -17.19 -16.22 0.47
CA ASP A 158 -18.58 -15.80 0.26
C ASP A 158 -19.19 -15.03 1.43
N ALA A 159 -18.47 -14.94 2.56
CA ALA A 159 -18.95 -14.19 3.71
C ALA A 159 -19.04 -12.68 3.41
N VAL A 160 -20.18 -12.07 3.74
CA VAL A 160 -20.41 -10.64 3.51
C VAL A 160 -19.80 -9.81 4.62
N ILE A 161 -19.07 -8.76 4.26
CA ILE A 161 -18.27 -7.91 5.15
C ILE A 161 -19.08 -7.36 6.33
N LYS A 162 -20.34 -6.96 6.13
CA LYS A 162 -21.19 -6.41 7.20
C LYS A 162 -21.38 -7.39 8.37
N ASN A 163 -21.37 -8.69 8.10
CA ASN A 163 -21.61 -9.73 9.07
C ASN A 163 -20.35 -10.13 9.86
N LEU A 164 -19.18 -9.62 9.47
CA LEU A 164 -17.90 -9.95 10.07
C LEU A 164 -17.65 -9.14 11.34
N SER A 165 -17.01 -9.77 12.31
CA SER A 165 -16.50 -9.11 13.51
C SER A 165 -15.39 -8.09 13.18
N GLY A 166 -15.17 -7.12 14.07
CA GLY A 166 -14.08 -6.15 13.89
C GLY A 166 -12.69 -6.79 13.82
N GLY A 167 -12.48 -7.96 14.44
CA GLY A 167 -11.24 -8.73 14.34
C GLY A 167 -11.05 -9.38 12.95
N GLU A 168 -12.12 -9.93 12.39
CA GLU A 168 -12.09 -10.52 11.05
C GLU A 168 -11.87 -9.46 9.96
N LYS A 169 -12.47 -8.28 10.10
CA LYS A 169 -12.25 -7.16 9.15
C LYS A 169 -10.82 -6.61 9.15
N ARG A 170 -10.03 -6.90 10.19
CA ARG A 170 -8.63 -6.43 10.30
C ARG A 170 -7.60 -7.44 9.84
N ARG A 171 -7.99 -8.62 9.48
CA ARG A 171 -7.13 -9.69 8.95
C ARG A 171 -6.94 -9.53 7.45
#